data_baa0b6abe17f44ea9720083575d3f589
#
_entry.id   baa0b6abe17f44ea9720083575d3f589
#
_cell.length_a   1.000
_cell.length_b   1.000
_cell.length_c   1.000
_cell.angle_alpha   90.00
_cell.angle_beta   90.00
_cell.angle_gamma   90.00
#
_symmetry.space_group_name_H-M   'P 1'
#
loop_
_entity.id
_entity.type
_entity.pdbx_description
1 polymer ?
#
loop_
_entity_poly.entity_id
_entity_poly.type
_entity_poly.pdbx_seq_one_letter_code
_entity_poly.pdbx_strand_id
1 'polypeptide(L)'
;MQTADHPIASRLPKPTSSPTVVAVPDEFHPLMRPDDGPKELADYLYTDLPQLGLHIASFHDATLVSLTWPHTLLDGTGQKEIYQAWSLALQNRDDEIRPLGGVDHDPLGTFGLQPEESYKHADRLVTGRSLLTLGLRVAWESLRRGEEARVICMPASYVKALQDTAIRDMVASSTGDDGEGKPFVSEGDVLCAWLARLALSNQPKTAGVSIMNAIDIRSLLAGPGDLLPADRAYVSNAVLALYALLSREDIVSRPLGEVAAAIRKSVAELGTRGQAEAYAAMARQSQIDTGYPPVFGDSWTQGLVFSNWTRINYFEPDFSAAILETTPGRKRGGNKPGRPTYIQMLGFYKGMSLRNSFSIMGKDGEGNYWLNVILPKGAWGRIASKPQKSLNSLFVLPDPRPKL
;
A
#
# COMPACT_ATOMS: atom_id res chain seq x y z
N MET A 1 5.96 20.27 25.57
CA MET A 1 6.06 20.99 24.26
C MET A 1 4.84 20.63 23.43
N GLN A 2 4.27 21.55 22.70
CA GLN A 2 3.23 21.23 21.69
C GLN A 2 3.88 20.81 20.36
N THR A 3 3.13 20.09 19.53
CA THR A 3 3.63 19.71 18.19
C THR A 3 4.03 20.93 17.35
N ALA A 4 3.29 22.05 17.49
CA ALA A 4 3.57 23.31 16.79
C ALA A 4 4.92 23.94 17.13
N ASP A 5 5.46 23.65 18.31
CA ASP A 5 6.74 24.22 18.79
C ASP A 5 7.94 23.33 18.44
N HIS A 6 7.69 22.12 17.94
CA HIS A 6 8.76 21.18 17.62
C HIS A 6 9.18 21.32 16.14
N PRO A 7 10.49 21.40 15.81
CA PRO A 7 10.96 21.72 14.45
C PRO A 7 10.50 20.73 13.39
N ILE A 8 10.26 19.47 13.73
CA ILE A 8 9.79 18.43 12.81
C ILE A 8 8.27 18.21 12.95
N ALA A 9 7.76 18.05 14.19
CA ALA A 9 6.35 17.72 14.41
C ALA A 9 5.39 18.84 13.95
N SER A 10 5.84 20.11 13.93
CA SER A 10 5.06 21.24 13.38
C SER A 10 4.68 21.06 11.91
N ARG A 11 5.42 20.22 11.16
CA ARG A 11 5.23 19.92 9.73
C ARG A 11 4.42 18.65 9.48
N LEU A 12 3.92 17.98 10.55
CA LEU A 12 3.06 16.81 10.37
C LEU A 12 1.88 17.13 9.46
N PRO A 13 1.59 16.27 8.47
CA PRO A 13 0.56 16.52 7.48
C PRO A 13 -0.81 16.74 8.08
N LYS A 14 -1.58 17.59 7.42
CA LYS A 14 -2.98 17.87 7.75
C LYS A 14 -3.87 17.59 6.53
N PRO A 15 -5.14 17.22 6.72
CA PRO A 15 -6.09 17.09 5.63
C PRO A 15 -6.17 18.36 4.78
N THR A 16 -6.42 18.18 3.49
CA THR A 16 -6.50 19.27 2.50
C THR A 16 -7.84 19.26 1.79
N SER A 17 -8.24 20.39 1.21
CA SER A 17 -9.51 20.51 0.45
C SER A 17 -9.39 20.05 -1.01
N SER A 18 -8.18 19.78 -1.48
CA SER A 18 -7.87 19.28 -2.82
C SER A 18 -6.73 18.27 -2.75
N PRO A 19 -6.58 17.36 -3.74
CA PRO A 19 -5.44 16.45 -3.80
C PRO A 19 -4.13 17.21 -3.70
N THR A 20 -3.32 16.90 -2.69
CA THR A 20 -2.11 17.68 -2.38
C THR A 20 -0.99 16.75 -1.92
N VAL A 21 0.23 17.01 -2.40
CA VAL A 21 1.45 16.46 -1.81
C VAL A 21 1.72 17.22 -0.51
N VAL A 22 1.65 16.54 0.61
CA VAL A 22 1.66 17.16 1.94
C VAL A 22 2.96 16.93 2.72
N ALA A 23 3.77 15.93 2.32
CA ALA A 23 5.00 15.61 3.02
C ALA A 23 6.01 14.83 2.17
N VAL A 24 7.25 14.89 2.64
CA VAL A 24 8.34 13.95 2.32
C VAL A 24 8.48 13.02 3.52
N PRO A 25 8.20 11.71 3.41
CA PRO A 25 8.17 10.80 4.57
C PRO A 25 9.47 10.81 5.38
N ASP A 26 10.62 10.86 4.72
CA ASP A 26 11.93 10.78 5.34
C ASP A 26 12.23 11.92 6.33
N GLU A 27 11.54 13.06 6.19
CA GLU A 27 11.70 14.19 7.11
C GLU A 27 11.20 13.91 8.52
N PHE A 28 10.33 12.90 8.71
CA PHE A 28 9.77 12.51 10.00
C PHE A 28 10.51 11.35 10.67
N HIS A 29 11.55 10.84 10.04
CA HIS A 29 12.34 9.74 10.57
C HIS A 29 12.75 9.89 12.05
N PRO A 30 13.22 11.08 12.53
CA PRO A 30 13.59 11.26 13.94
C PRO A 30 12.43 11.16 14.93
N LEU A 31 11.17 11.23 14.46
CA LEU A 31 9.97 11.05 15.28
C LEU A 31 9.46 9.61 15.29
N MET A 32 9.97 8.75 14.42
CA MET A 32 9.44 7.41 14.20
C MET A 32 10.29 6.32 14.84
N ARG A 33 11.56 6.57 15.10
CA ARG A 33 12.48 5.60 15.69
C ARG A 33 13.71 6.29 16.28
N PRO A 34 14.40 5.67 17.25
CA PRO A 34 15.70 6.15 17.74
C PRO A 34 16.77 6.02 16.63
N ASP A 35 17.80 6.86 16.69
CA ASP A 35 18.89 6.90 15.70
C ASP A 35 19.70 5.61 15.64
N ASP A 36 19.82 4.90 16.75
CA ASP A 36 20.50 3.61 16.92
C ASP A 36 19.61 2.38 16.64
N GLY A 37 18.35 2.59 16.25
CA GLY A 37 17.43 1.52 15.92
C GLY A 37 17.88 0.72 14.67
N PRO A 38 17.39 -0.54 14.52
CA PRO A 38 17.80 -1.45 13.44
C PRO A 38 17.49 -0.85 12.06
N LYS A 39 18.41 -0.99 11.10
CA LYS A 39 18.34 -0.39 9.75
C LYS A 39 18.21 -1.42 8.64
N GLU A 40 18.62 -2.66 8.90
CA GLU A 40 18.59 -3.73 7.92
C GLU A 40 18.31 -5.08 8.59
N LEU A 41 17.98 -6.10 7.80
CA LEU A 41 17.67 -7.43 8.30
C LEU A 41 18.82 -8.04 9.11
N ALA A 42 20.06 -7.74 8.74
CA ALA A 42 21.24 -8.21 9.46
C ALA A 42 21.28 -7.78 10.93
N ASP A 43 20.73 -6.60 11.24
CA ASP A 43 20.65 -6.09 12.62
C ASP A 43 19.78 -6.99 13.51
N TYR A 44 18.79 -7.67 12.94
CA TYR A 44 17.93 -8.62 13.66
C TYR A 44 18.50 -10.05 13.68
N LEU A 45 19.25 -10.44 12.64
CA LEU A 45 19.76 -11.81 12.51
C LEU A 45 21.02 -12.08 13.34
N TYR A 46 21.84 -11.07 13.59
CA TYR A 46 23.14 -11.20 14.21
C TYR A 46 23.27 -10.44 15.53
N THR A 47 22.17 -10.04 16.13
CA THR A 47 22.12 -9.36 17.44
C THR A 47 20.94 -9.89 18.26
N ASP A 48 20.89 -9.54 19.55
CA ASP A 48 19.77 -9.86 20.44
C ASP A 48 18.68 -8.78 20.44
N LEU A 49 18.57 -7.97 19.38
CA LEU A 49 17.54 -6.95 19.25
C LEU A 49 16.15 -7.60 19.09
N PRO A 50 15.13 -7.09 19.79
CA PRO A 50 13.78 -7.59 19.64
C PRO A 50 13.29 -7.30 18.22
N GLN A 51 12.57 -8.27 17.61
CA GLN A 51 12.03 -8.08 16.26
C GLN A 51 10.92 -7.05 16.19
N LEU A 52 10.25 -6.77 17.31
CA LEU A 52 9.21 -5.74 17.39
C LEU A 52 9.71 -4.61 18.30
N GLY A 53 9.94 -3.44 17.70
CA GLY A 53 10.34 -2.22 18.38
C GLY A 53 9.19 -1.24 18.54
N LEU A 54 9.09 -0.59 19.69
CA LEU A 54 8.13 0.47 19.97
C LEU A 54 8.86 1.78 20.26
N HIS A 55 8.46 2.85 19.54
CA HIS A 55 8.93 4.21 19.83
C HIS A 55 7.73 5.13 20.05
N ILE A 56 7.75 5.90 21.15
CA ILE A 56 6.68 6.83 21.49
C ILE A 56 7.27 8.23 21.64
N ALA A 57 6.74 9.19 20.85
CA ALA A 57 7.05 10.60 21.01
C ALA A 57 5.80 11.34 21.51
N SER A 58 5.87 11.85 22.77
CA SER A 58 4.75 12.49 23.44
C SER A 58 4.85 14.02 23.38
N PHE A 59 3.75 14.66 22.99
CA PHE A 59 3.54 16.10 22.99
C PHE A 59 2.31 16.41 23.86
N HIS A 60 2.15 17.67 24.27
CA HIS A 60 0.96 18.07 25.05
C HIS A 60 -0.35 17.93 24.25
N ASP A 61 -0.29 17.96 22.93
CA ASP A 61 -1.45 17.96 22.01
C ASP A 61 -1.55 16.73 21.11
N ALA A 62 -0.53 15.86 21.10
CA ALA A 62 -0.51 14.62 20.33
C ALA A 62 0.47 13.60 20.92
N THR A 63 0.25 12.33 20.60
CA THR A 63 1.21 11.25 20.82
C THR A 63 1.45 10.53 19.51
N LEU A 64 2.72 10.37 19.14
CA LEU A 64 3.11 9.54 18.00
C LEU A 64 3.53 8.17 18.52
N VAL A 65 2.97 7.15 17.93
CA VAL A 65 3.25 5.74 18.26
C VAL A 65 3.80 5.08 17.02
N SER A 66 5.01 4.58 17.08
CA SER A 66 5.67 3.91 15.96
C SER A 66 6.05 2.49 16.33
N LEU A 67 5.65 1.53 15.50
CA LEU A 67 6.14 0.16 15.54
C LEU A 67 7.18 -0.03 14.44
N THR A 68 8.28 -0.71 14.78
CA THR A 68 9.35 -1.10 13.84
C THR A 68 9.50 -2.60 13.88
N TRP A 69 9.58 -3.24 12.72
CA TRP A 69 9.77 -4.69 12.59
C TRP A 69 10.40 -5.05 11.26
N PRO A 70 11.09 -6.19 11.14
CA PRO A 70 11.49 -6.74 9.84
C PRO A 70 10.24 -7.29 9.14
N HIS A 71 10.05 -6.97 7.85
CA HIS A 71 8.85 -7.40 7.11
C HIS A 71 8.76 -8.93 6.93
N THR A 72 9.80 -9.66 7.33
CA THR A 72 9.79 -11.12 7.46
C THR A 72 8.96 -11.61 8.64
N LEU A 73 8.72 -10.76 9.66
CA LEU A 73 7.94 -11.10 10.85
C LEU A 73 6.44 -11.05 10.57
N LEU A 74 5.96 -9.94 10.01
CA LEU A 74 4.53 -9.69 9.82
C LEU A 74 4.25 -8.73 8.66
N ASP A 75 3.05 -8.85 8.09
CA ASP A 75 2.50 -7.92 7.12
C ASP A 75 1.59 -6.84 7.77
N GLY A 76 0.96 -6.01 6.92
CA GLY A 76 0.08 -4.95 7.40
C GLY A 76 -1.14 -5.45 8.19
N THR A 77 -1.72 -6.58 7.81
CA THR A 77 -2.83 -7.18 8.57
C THR A 77 -2.35 -7.74 9.91
N GLY A 78 -1.18 -8.39 9.94
CA GLY A 78 -0.56 -8.82 11.19
C GLY A 78 -0.26 -7.66 12.14
N GLN A 79 0.20 -6.52 11.61
CA GLN A 79 0.38 -5.31 12.40
C GLN A 79 -0.96 -4.78 12.97
N LYS A 80 -2.03 -4.82 12.19
CA LYS A 80 -3.37 -4.46 12.67
C LYS A 80 -3.78 -5.30 13.87
N GLU A 81 -3.55 -6.62 13.81
CA GLU A 81 -3.87 -7.53 14.91
C GLU A 81 -3.15 -7.11 16.21
N ILE A 82 -1.88 -6.71 16.11
CA ILE A 82 -1.11 -6.22 17.27
C ILE A 82 -1.73 -4.93 17.83
N TYR A 83 -2.06 -3.95 16.98
CA TYR A 83 -2.70 -2.71 17.46
C TYR A 83 -4.08 -2.96 18.07
N GLN A 84 -4.82 -3.92 17.53
CA GLN A 84 -6.15 -4.26 18.02
C GLN A 84 -6.06 -4.94 19.40
N ALA A 85 -5.17 -5.93 19.55
CA ALA A 85 -4.92 -6.59 20.81
C ALA A 85 -4.42 -5.59 21.88
N TRP A 86 -3.49 -4.70 21.51
CA TRP A 86 -3.01 -3.66 22.42
C TRP A 86 -4.12 -2.69 22.83
N SER A 87 -4.96 -2.27 21.91
CA SER A 87 -6.12 -1.41 22.19
C SER A 87 -7.09 -2.07 23.18
N LEU A 88 -7.37 -3.37 23.03
CA LEU A 88 -8.23 -4.14 23.94
C LEU A 88 -7.58 -4.27 25.33
N ALA A 89 -6.29 -4.59 25.38
CA ALA A 89 -5.56 -4.69 26.65
C ALA A 89 -5.57 -3.38 27.42
N LEU A 90 -5.39 -2.23 26.77
CA LEU A 90 -5.50 -0.91 27.40
C LEU A 90 -6.89 -0.61 27.98
N GLN A 91 -7.92 -1.26 27.43
CA GLN A 91 -9.31 -1.14 27.89
C GLN A 91 -9.68 -2.21 28.94
N ASN A 92 -8.76 -3.06 29.39
CA ASN A 92 -8.99 -4.23 30.25
C ASN A 92 -10.01 -5.23 29.66
N ARG A 93 -9.95 -5.44 28.33
CA ARG A 93 -10.79 -6.37 27.55
C ARG A 93 -9.93 -7.51 26.99
N ASP A 94 -9.10 -8.11 27.84
CA ASP A 94 -8.14 -9.15 27.44
C ASP A 94 -8.84 -10.42 26.96
N ASP A 95 -10.05 -10.71 27.44
CA ASP A 95 -10.91 -11.82 27.03
C ASP A 95 -11.41 -11.72 25.59
N GLU A 96 -11.38 -10.53 24.99
CA GLU A 96 -11.74 -10.30 23.60
C GLU A 96 -10.54 -10.39 22.64
N ILE A 97 -9.32 -10.52 23.15
CA ILE A 97 -8.12 -10.67 22.33
C ILE A 97 -8.14 -12.07 21.70
N ARG A 98 -8.12 -12.12 20.39
CA ARG A 98 -8.09 -13.39 19.66
C ARG A 98 -6.79 -14.16 19.95
N PRO A 99 -6.85 -15.47 20.23
CA PRO A 99 -5.64 -16.27 20.41
C PRO A 99 -4.82 -16.31 19.13
N LEU A 100 -3.50 -16.39 19.25
CA LEU A 100 -2.61 -16.49 18.09
C LEU A 100 -2.79 -17.83 17.36
N GLY A 101 -2.77 -17.78 16.04
CA GLY A 101 -2.68 -18.92 15.14
C GLY A 101 -1.27 -19.05 14.55
N GLY A 102 -0.87 -20.27 14.20
CA GLY A 102 0.40 -20.54 13.54
C GLY A 102 1.64 -20.38 14.43
N VAL A 103 1.50 -20.57 15.74
CA VAL A 103 2.62 -20.46 16.71
C VAL A 103 3.53 -21.68 16.64
N ASP A 104 2.93 -22.89 16.59
CA ASP A 104 3.66 -24.15 16.68
C ASP A 104 4.10 -24.69 15.31
N HIS A 105 3.50 -24.19 14.24
CA HIS A 105 3.77 -24.62 12.86
C HIS A 105 3.38 -23.52 11.88
N ASP A 106 3.97 -23.52 10.69
CA ASP A 106 3.54 -22.64 9.59
C ASP A 106 2.31 -23.21 8.89
N PRO A 107 1.10 -22.66 9.10
CA PRO A 107 -0.11 -23.14 8.46
C PRO A 107 -0.10 -22.94 6.94
N LEU A 108 0.71 -22.04 6.41
CA LEU A 108 0.85 -21.79 4.97
C LEU A 108 1.95 -22.65 4.31
N GLY A 109 2.67 -23.47 5.09
CA GLY A 109 3.75 -24.33 4.57
C GLY A 109 3.31 -25.26 3.44
N THR A 110 2.07 -25.73 3.46
CA THR A 110 1.48 -26.60 2.43
C THR A 110 0.70 -25.85 1.35
N PHE A 111 0.45 -24.56 1.52
CA PHE A 111 -0.35 -23.76 0.60
C PHE A 111 0.31 -23.68 -0.78
N GLY A 112 -0.42 -24.06 -1.83
CA GLY A 112 0.06 -24.08 -3.22
C GLY A 112 1.06 -25.20 -3.54
N LEU A 113 1.20 -26.26 -2.72
CA LEU A 113 2.02 -27.43 -3.09
C LEU A 113 1.39 -28.25 -4.21
N GLN A 114 0.07 -28.31 -4.25
CA GLN A 114 -0.70 -29.09 -5.23
C GLN A 114 -1.88 -28.26 -5.72
N PRO A 115 -1.63 -27.21 -6.57
CA PRO A 115 -2.71 -26.39 -7.09
C PRO A 115 -3.58 -27.20 -8.05
N GLU A 116 -4.90 -27.07 -7.96
CA GLU A 116 -5.85 -27.75 -8.84
C GLU A 116 -5.94 -27.15 -10.24
N GLU A 117 -5.54 -25.88 -10.38
CA GLU A 117 -5.56 -25.18 -11.67
C GLU A 117 -4.23 -24.46 -11.98
N SER A 118 -4.03 -24.10 -13.23
CA SER A 118 -2.88 -23.33 -13.65
C SER A 118 -3.12 -21.83 -13.40
N TYR A 119 -2.06 -21.11 -13.05
CA TYR A 119 -2.15 -19.65 -12.93
C TYR A 119 -2.47 -19.01 -14.29
N LYS A 120 -3.45 -18.11 -14.34
CA LYS A 120 -3.95 -17.52 -15.59
C LYS A 120 -2.90 -16.78 -16.41
N HIS A 121 -1.86 -16.25 -15.77
CA HIS A 121 -0.76 -15.57 -16.46
C HIS A 121 0.51 -16.41 -16.59
N ALA A 122 0.41 -17.75 -16.50
CA ALA A 122 1.57 -18.62 -16.59
C ALA A 122 2.34 -18.47 -17.93
N ASP A 123 1.61 -18.25 -19.02
CA ASP A 123 2.15 -18.00 -20.37
C ASP A 123 2.87 -16.64 -20.50
N ARG A 124 2.68 -15.75 -19.55
CA ARG A 124 3.27 -14.40 -19.51
C ARG A 124 4.44 -14.29 -18.55
N LEU A 125 4.87 -15.41 -17.95
CA LEU A 125 6.03 -15.44 -17.07
C LEU A 125 7.31 -15.07 -17.82
N VAL A 126 8.03 -14.07 -17.30
CA VAL A 126 9.31 -13.63 -17.86
C VAL A 126 10.40 -14.60 -17.42
N THR A 127 11.02 -15.29 -18.37
CA THR A 127 12.05 -16.31 -18.12
C THR A 127 13.29 -16.13 -18.98
N GLY A 128 14.34 -16.87 -18.69
CA GLY A 128 15.53 -16.98 -19.54
C GLY A 128 16.18 -15.62 -19.87
N ARG A 129 16.46 -15.40 -21.16
CA ARG A 129 17.12 -14.16 -21.63
C ARG A 129 16.30 -12.91 -21.36
N SER A 130 14.97 -13.00 -21.41
CA SER A 130 14.10 -11.87 -21.11
C SER A 130 14.21 -11.44 -19.66
N LEU A 131 14.31 -12.39 -18.73
CA LEU A 131 14.49 -12.10 -17.30
C LEU A 131 15.85 -11.44 -17.05
N LEU A 132 16.93 -11.94 -17.67
CA LEU A 132 18.25 -11.32 -17.57
C LEU A 132 18.23 -9.89 -18.11
N THR A 133 17.63 -9.65 -19.28
CA THR A 133 17.53 -8.31 -19.85
C THR A 133 16.73 -7.37 -18.95
N LEU A 134 15.62 -7.84 -18.38
CA LEU A 134 14.82 -7.09 -17.41
C LEU A 134 15.65 -6.75 -16.17
N GLY A 135 16.36 -7.73 -15.61
CA GLY A 135 17.22 -7.55 -14.43
C GLY A 135 18.32 -6.51 -14.66
N LEU A 136 19.04 -6.58 -15.79
CA LEU A 136 20.06 -5.61 -16.17
C LEU A 136 19.46 -4.20 -16.34
N ARG A 137 18.29 -4.08 -16.96
CA ARG A 137 17.60 -2.80 -17.12
C ARG A 137 17.20 -2.22 -15.77
N VAL A 138 16.58 -3.01 -14.90
CA VAL A 138 16.18 -2.57 -13.55
C VAL A 138 17.38 -2.15 -12.71
N ALA A 139 18.47 -2.93 -12.72
CA ALA A 139 19.71 -2.60 -12.03
C ALA A 139 20.31 -1.28 -12.56
N TRP A 140 20.42 -1.12 -13.88
CA TRP A 140 20.91 0.10 -14.52
C TRP A 140 20.07 1.33 -14.17
N GLU A 141 18.75 1.20 -14.20
CA GLU A 141 17.85 2.28 -13.84
C GLU A 141 17.95 2.63 -12.34
N SER A 142 18.16 1.63 -11.47
CA SER A 142 18.34 1.83 -10.03
C SER A 142 19.65 2.55 -9.70
N LEU A 143 20.73 2.21 -10.38
CA LEU A 143 22.03 2.86 -10.22
C LEU A 143 22.04 4.32 -10.69
N ARG A 144 21.26 4.63 -11.75
CA ARG A 144 21.27 5.97 -12.35
C ARG A 144 20.25 6.92 -11.78
N ARG A 145 19.13 6.42 -11.28
CA ARG A 145 17.99 7.22 -10.87
C ARG A 145 17.52 6.77 -9.51
N GLY A 146 17.93 7.48 -8.47
CA GLY A 146 17.34 7.29 -7.14
C GLY A 146 15.81 7.39 -7.19
N GLU A 147 15.20 7.24 -6.07
CA GLU A 147 13.74 7.35 -5.88
C GLU A 147 13.39 8.45 -4.90
N GLU A 148 12.17 8.95 -4.98
CA GLU A 148 11.65 10.00 -4.12
C GLU A 148 10.24 9.62 -3.65
N ALA A 149 10.06 9.53 -2.34
CA ALA A 149 8.77 9.30 -1.71
C ALA A 149 8.03 10.61 -1.42
N ARG A 150 6.70 10.59 -1.57
CA ARG A 150 5.82 11.68 -1.18
C ARG A 150 4.54 11.13 -0.54
N VAL A 151 4.03 11.86 0.45
CA VAL A 151 2.71 11.61 1.01
C VAL A 151 1.71 12.53 0.31
N ILE A 152 0.60 11.95 -0.13
CA ILE A 152 -0.50 12.67 -0.77
C ILE A 152 -1.73 12.53 0.13
N CYS A 153 -2.40 13.66 0.40
CA CYS A 153 -3.76 13.68 0.95
C CYS A 153 -4.75 13.86 -0.20
N MET A 154 -5.75 12.98 -0.26
CA MET A 154 -6.85 13.06 -1.22
C MET A 154 -8.19 13.19 -0.49
N PRO A 155 -8.91 14.32 -0.62
CA PRO A 155 -10.20 14.50 0.02
C PRO A 155 -11.22 13.43 -0.38
N ALA A 156 -12.06 13.02 0.57
CA ALA A 156 -13.13 12.04 0.34
C ALA A 156 -14.02 12.43 -0.87
N SER A 157 -14.39 13.70 -0.95
CA SER A 157 -15.23 14.23 -2.04
C SER A 157 -14.57 14.09 -3.42
N TYR A 158 -13.24 14.23 -3.48
CA TYR A 158 -12.50 14.09 -4.72
C TYR A 158 -12.44 12.63 -5.18
N VAL A 159 -12.14 11.71 -4.27
CA VAL A 159 -12.11 10.27 -4.59
C VAL A 159 -13.50 9.78 -5.01
N LYS A 160 -14.55 10.26 -4.34
CA LYS A 160 -15.93 9.97 -4.73
C LYS A 160 -16.25 10.49 -6.14
N ALA A 161 -15.85 11.73 -6.47
CA ALA A 161 -16.03 12.29 -7.80
C ALA A 161 -15.27 11.53 -8.89
N LEU A 162 -14.05 11.04 -8.59
CA LEU A 162 -13.29 10.15 -9.48
C LEU A 162 -14.04 8.83 -9.72
N GLN A 163 -14.57 8.22 -8.66
CA GLN A 163 -15.35 6.97 -8.78
C GLN A 163 -16.62 7.18 -9.58
N ASP A 164 -17.37 8.25 -9.33
CA ASP A 164 -18.60 8.57 -10.07
C ASP A 164 -18.30 8.83 -11.56
N THR A 165 -17.16 9.44 -11.86
CA THR A 165 -16.69 9.62 -13.24
C THR A 165 -16.32 8.29 -13.88
N ALA A 166 -15.58 7.43 -13.18
CA ALA A 166 -15.23 6.11 -13.67
C ALA A 166 -16.45 5.24 -13.98
N ILE A 167 -17.47 5.28 -13.12
CA ILE A 167 -18.73 4.57 -13.36
C ILE A 167 -19.47 5.12 -14.60
N ARG A 168 -19.50 6.44 -14.79
CA ARG A 168 -20.09 7.06 -16.00
C ARG A 168 -19.32 6.67 -17.27
N ASP A 169 -17.99 6.65 -17.22
CA ASP A 169 -17.16 6.19 -18.35
C ASP A 169 -17.54 4.76 -18.75
N MET A 170 -17.68 3.85 -17.76
CA MET A 170 -18.05 2.47 -18.01
C MET A 170 -19.44 2.33 -18.63
N VAL A 171 -20.42 3.08 -18.13
CA VAL A 171 -21.78 3.09 -18.70
C VAL A 171 -21.77 3.60 -20.14
N ALA A 172 -20.99 4.64 -20.44
CA ALA A 172 -20.89 5.20 -21.78
C ALA A 172 -20.20 4.26 -22.78
N SER A 173 -19.29 3.40 -22.30
CA SER A 173 -18.57 2.40 -23.12
C SER A 173 -19.35 1.09 -23.31
N SER A 174 -20.41 0.85 -22.53
CA SER A 174 -21.27 -0.34 -22.66
C SER A 174 -22.21 -0.18 -23.87
N THR A 175 -21.97 -0.92 -24.93
CA THR A 175 -22.75 -0.85 -26.19
C THR A 175 -23.89 -1.85 -26.23
N GLY A 176 -24.76 -1.93 -25.21
CA GLY A 176 -25.93 -2.78 -25.31
C GLY A 176 -26.23 -3.59 -24.05
N ASP A 177 -27.42 -4.17 -24.10
CA ASP A 177 -28.10 -4.95 -23.07
C ASP A 177 -27.44 -6.34 -22.84
N ASP A 178 -26.18 -6.36 -22.46
CA ASP A 178 -25.41 -7.62 -22.28
C ASP A 178 -25.70 -8.30 -20.94
N GLY A 179 -26.85 -8.07 -20.30
CA GLY A 179 -27.31 -8.86 -19.13
C GLY A 179 -26.34 -8.90 -17.92
N GLU A 180 -25.17 -8.31 -18.03
CA GLU A 180 -24.22 -8.18 -16.93
C GLU A 180 -24.67 -7.06 -15.99
N GLY A 181 -24.62 -7.34 -14.68
CA GLY A 181 -25.07 -6.43 -13.63
C GLY A 181 -24.48 -5.03 -13.75
N LYS A 182 -25.00 -4.08 -12.95
CA LYS A 182 -24.55 -2.68 -12.96
C LYS A 182 -23.03 -2.57 -12.89
N PRO A 183 -22.39 -1.76 -13.78
CA PRO A 183 -20.94 -1.59 -13.76
C PRO A 183 -20.45 -1.13 -12.39
N PHE A 184 -19.44 -1.81 -11.86
CA PHE A 184 -18.92 -1.56 -10.52
C PHE A 184 -17.39 -1.51 -10.52
N VAL A 185 -16.86 -0.44 -9.95
CA VAL A 185 -15.44 -0.31 -9.54
C VAL A 185 -15.37 0.27 -8.14
N SER A 186 -14.43 -0.24 -7.33
CA SER A 186 -14.17 0.29 -6.00
C SER A 186 -13.34 1.58 -6.06
N GLU A 187 -13.36 2.38 -5.00
CA GLU A 187 -12.46 3.53 -4.86
C GLU A 187 -10.99 3.11 -4.99
N GLY A 188 -10.64 1.91 -4.49
CA GLY A 188 -9.28 1.35 -4.65
C GLY A 188 -8.89 1.09 -6.10
N ASP A 189 -9.79 0.54 -6.92
CA ASP A 189 -9.54 0.30 -8.34
C ASP A 189 -9.32 1.62 -9.09
N VAL A 190 -10.12 2.63 -8.76
CA VAL A 190 -10.03 3.97 -9.36
C VAL A 190 -8.74 4.67 -8.94
N LEU A 191 -8.35 4.59 -7.67
CA LEU A 191 -7.08 5.14 -7.18
C LEU A 191 -5.89 4.45 -7.83
N CYS A 192 -5.95 3.12 -8.01
CA CYS A 192 -4.91 2.36 -8.70
C CYS A 192 -4.77 2.83 -10.16
N ALA A 193 -5.87 2.96 -10.90
CA ALA A 193 -5.88 3.46 -12.28
C ALA A 193 -5.35 4.89 -12.37
N TRP A 194 -5.76 5.76 -11.46
CA TRP A 194 -5.35 7.16 -11.40
C TRP A 194 -3.85 7.31 -11.11
N LEU A 195 -3.33 6.58 -10.10
CA LEU A 195 -1.91 6.59 -9.74
C LEU A 195 -1.03 5.98 -10.84
N ALA A 196 -1.50 4.90 -11.49
CA ALA A 196 -0.82 4.31 -12.64
C ALA A 196 -0.69 5.32 -13.79
N ARG A 197 -1.79 6.02 -14.13
CA ARG A 197 -1.78 7.09 -15.15
C ARG A 197 -0.85 8.23 -14.76
N LEU A 198 -0.86 8.67 -13.51
CA LEU A 198 0.03 9.71 -13.00
C LEU A 198 1.50 9.32 -13.19
N ALA A 199 1.88 8.12 -12.76
CA ALA A 199 3.25 7.64 -12.87
C ALA A 199 3.70 7.54 -14.33
N LEU A 200 2.91 6.88 -15.17
CA LEU A 200 3.25 6.63 -16.57
C LEU A 200 3.29 7.90 -17.40
N SER A 201 2.42 8.85 -17.16
CA SER A 201 2.41 10.14 -17.89
C SER A 201 3.70 10.94 -17.70
N ASN A 202 4.51 10.60 -16.72
CA ASN A 202 5.72 11.33 -16.32
C ASN A 202 7.02 10.51 -16.47
N GLN A 203 6.93 9.32 -17.07
CA GLN A 203 8.07 8.42 -17.27
C GLN A 203 8.29 8.11 -18.76
N PRO A 204 9.45 7.57 -19.14
CA PRO A 204 9.72 7.13 -20.51
C PRO A 204 8.67 6.15 -21.03
N LYS A 205 8.46 6.16 -22.34
CA LYS A 205 7.49 5.26 -22.97
C LYS A 205 7.98 3.81 -22.90
N THR A 206 7.11 2.92 -22.44
CA THR A 206 7.25 1.46 -22.46
C THR A 206 6.01 0.87 -23.14
N ALA A 207 6.07 -0.34 -23.65
CA ALA A 207 4.92 -0.96 -24.32
C ALA A 207 3.96 -1.59 -23.32
N GLY A 208 4.46 -2.46 -22.43
CA GLY A 208 3.69 -3.20 -21.46
C GLY A 208 3.79 -2.60 -20.05
N VAL A 209 2.76 -2.81 -19.25
CA VAL A 209 2.71 -2.45 -17.83
C VAL A 209 2.16 -3.64 -17.04
N SER A 210 2.86 -4.00 -15.99
CA SER A 210 2.44 -5.01 -15.03
C SER A 210 2.05 -4.31 -13.73
N ILE A 211 0.75 -4.23 -13.44
CA ILE A 211 0.22 -3.66 -12.21
C ILE A 211 0.08 -4.79 -11.20
N MET A 212 0.95 -4.82 -10.21
CA MET A 212 0.90 -5.76 -9.11
C MET A 212 0.07 -5.17 -7.97
N ASN A 213 -0.97 -5.88 -7.55
CA ASN A 213 -1.76 -5.57 -6.36
C ASN A 213 -1.47 -6.60 -5.27
N ALA A 214 -0.98 -6.14 -4.12
CA ALA A 214 -0.84 -6.98 -2.94
C ALA A 214 -2.23 -7.25 -2.33
N ILE A 215 -2.55 -8.53 -2.09
CA ILE A 215 -3.80 -8.94 -1.45
C ILE A 215 -3.54 -9.76 -0.19
N ASP A 216 -4.36 -9.54 0.83
CA ASP A 216 -4.45 -10.40 2.01
C ASP A 216 -5.27 -11.65 1.66
N ILE A 217 -4.66 -12.83 1.85
CA ILE A 217 -5.31 -14.13 1.56
C ILE A 217 -5.99 -14.76 2.77
N ARG A 218 -5.93 -14.15 3.96
CA ARG A 218 -6.54 -14.74 5.17
C ARG A 218 -8.02 -15.04 4.96
N SER A 219 -8.75 -14.14 4.32
CA SER A 219 -10.17 -14.33 4.03
C SER A 219 -10.45 -15.49 3.06
N LEU A 220 -9.51 -15.85 2.21
CA LEU A 220 -9.63 -17.02 1.31
C LEU A 220 -9.42 -18.34 2.04
N LEU A 221 -8.82 -18.30 3.24
CA LEU A 221 -8.36 -19.42 4.02
C LEU A 221 -9.00 -19.48 5.43
N ALA A 222 -10.11 -18.75 5.62
CA ALA A 222 -10.75 -18.57 6.93
C ALA A 222 -11.93 -19.53 7.20
N GLY A 223 -12.16 -20.51 6.33
CA GLY A 223 -13.24 -21.49 6.47
C GLY A 223 -13.09 -22.38 7.71
N PRO A 224 -14.17 -23.04 8.19
CA PRO A 224 -14.08 -24.01 9.26
C PRO A 224 -13.12 -25.16 8.91
N GLY A 225 -12.09 -25.36 9.74
CA GLY A 225 -11.06 -26.36 9.49
C GLY A 225 -10.04 -25.99 8.41
N ASP A 226 -10.04 -24.76 7.95
CA ASP A 226 -9.10 -24.24 6.95
C ASP A 226 -7.77 -23.82 7.58
N LEU A 227 -6.83 -23.37 6.73
CA LEU A 227 -5.45 -23.05 7.12
C LEU A 227 -5.35 -21.87 8.10
N LEU A 228 -6.22 -20.87 7.96
CA LEU A 228 -6.22 -19.63 8.78
C LEU A 228 -7.62 -19.38 9.38
N PRO A 229 -8.05 -20.14 10.40
CA PRO A 229 -9.36 -20.00 11.00
C PRO A 229 -9.62 -18.58 11.51
N ALA A 230 -10.83 -18.04 11.28
CA ALA A 230 -11.18 -16.64 11.58
C ALA A 230 -11.22 -16.33 13.09
N ASP A 231 -11.32 -17.31 13.96
CA ASP A 231 -11.31 -17.20 15.42
C ASP A 231 -9.89 -16.99 16.00
N ARG A 232 -8.85 -17.13 15.17
CA ARG A 232 -7.45 -16.92 15.55
C ARG A 232 -6.82 -15.74 14.80
N ALA A 233 -5.91 -15.05 15.47
CA ALA A 233 -5.12 -14.00 14.86
C ALA A 233 -3.85 -14.59 14.23
N TYR A 234 -3.76 -14.60 12.90
CA TYR A 234 -2.52 -14.96 12.20
C TYR A 234 -1.74 -13.69 11.88
N VAL A 235 -0.66 -13.44 12.61
CA VAL A 235 0.13 -12.20 12.51
C VAL A 235 1.23 -12.25 11.46
N SER A 236 1.71 -13.44 11.06
CA SER A 236 2.75 -13.57 10.04
C SER A 236 2.25 -13.21 8.64
N ASN A 237 3.15 -13.16 7.65
CA ASN A 237 2.80 -12.77 6.29
C ASN A 237 1.80 -13.74 5.64
N ALA A 238 0.68 -13.21 5.17
CA ALA A 238 -0.32 -13.91 4.37
C ALA A 238 -0.77 -13.02 3.19
N VAL A 239 0.19 -12.56 2.40
CA VAL A 239 0.00 -11.66 1.27
C VAL A 239 0.48 -12.31 0.00
N LEU A 240 -0.32 -12.22 -1.06
CA LEU A 240 0.07 -12.60 -2.42
C LEU A 240 -0.05 -11.42 -3.38
N ALA A 241 0.51 -11.60 -4.57
CA ALA A 241 0.47 -10.62 -5.64
C ALA A 241 -0.52 -11.03 -6.72
N LEU A 242 -1.42 -10.12 -7.10
CA LEU A 242 -2.28 -10.23 -8.27
C LEU A 242 -1.80 -9.25 -9.33
N TYR A 243 -1.82 -9.67 -10.59
CA TYR A 243 -1.27 -8.89 -11.70
C TYR A 243 -2.32 -8.52 -12.74
N ALA A 244 -2.49 -7.23 -13.02
CA ALA A 244 -3.19 -6.75 -14.19
C ALA A 244 -2.16 -6.37 -15.25
N LEU A 245 -2.20 -7.03 -16.40
CA LEU A 245 -1.28 -6.80 -17.52
C LEU A 245 -1.98 -5.93 -18.57
N LEU A 246 -1.54 -4.69 -18.70
CA LEU A 246 -2.15 -3.68 -19.57
C LEU A 246 -1.10 -3.05 -20.49
N SER A 247 -1.54 -2.47 -21.60
CA SER A 247 -0.65 -1.61 -22.36
C SER A 247 -0.53 -0.24 -21.70
N ARG A 248 0.63 0.40 -21.85
CA ARG A 248 0.79 1.79 -21.42
C ARG A 248 -0.22 2.72 -22.11
N GLU A 249 -0.47 2.48 -23.40
CA GLU A 249 -1.39 3.28 -24.20
C GLU A 249 -2.80 3.24 -23.62
N ASP A 250 -3.29 2.04 -23.27
CA ASP A 250 -4.60 1.89 -22.63
C ASP A 250 -4.69 2.68 -21.34
N ILE A 251 -3.69 2.57 -20.45
CA ILE A 251 -3.71 3.26 -19.17
C ILE A 251 -3.72 4.79 -19.33
N VAL A 252 -2.98 5.31 -20.31
CA VAL A 252 -2.81 6.76 -20.46
C VAL A 252 -3.95 7.39 -21.27
N SER A 253 -4.48 6.68 -22.28
CA SER A 253 -5.38 7.25 -23.31
C SER A 253 -6.85 6.91 -23.11
N ARG A 254 -7.18 5.72 -22.58
CA ARG A 254 -8.59 5.32 -22.37
C ARG A 254 -9.24 6.08 -21.23
N PRO A 255 -10.57 6.20 -21.16
CA PRO A 255 -11.30 6.68 -20.00
C PRO A 255 -10.85 6.02 -18.71
N LEU A 256 -10.85 6.76 -17.58
CA LEU A 256 -10.36 6.23 -16.30
C LEU A 256 -11.16 4.99 -15.83
N GLY A 257 -12.47 5.00 -16.10
CA GLY A 257 -13.36 3.90 -15.76
C GLY A 257 -13.01 2.59 -16.44
N GLU A 258 -12.60 2.63 -17.71
CA GLU A 258 -12.17 1.43 -18.44
C GLU A 258 -10.89 0.82 -17.86
N VAL A 259 -9.92 1.66 -17.48
CA VAL A 259 -8.69 1.21 -16.85
C VAL A 259 -8.98 0.61 -15.45
N ALA A 260 -9.83 1.27 -14.65
CA ALA A 260 -10.26 0.77 -13.35
C ALA A 260 -11.01 -0.56 -13.48
N ALA A 261 -11.87 -0.70 -14.48
CA ALA A 261 -12.60 -1.95 -14.77
C ALA A 261 -11.66 -3.09 -15.15
N ALA A 262 -10.63 -2.82 -15.96
CA ALA A 262 -9.63 -3.83 -16.34
C ALA A 262 -8.83 -4.30 -15.10
N ILE A 263 -8.45 -3.39 -14.20
CA ILE A 263 -7.81 -3.73 -12.93
C ILE A 263 -8.77 -4.56 -12.07
N ARG A 264 -10.03 -4.12 -11.91
CA ARG A 264 -11.06 -4.83 -11.16
C ARG A 264 -11.29 -6.25 -11.67
N LYS A 265 -11.35 -6.41 -13.00
CA LYS A 265 -11.50 -7.71 -13.63
C LYS A 265 -10.34 -8.64 -13.25
N SER A 266 -9.09 -8.17 -13.34
CA SER A 266 -7.91 -8.96 -12.93
C SER A 266 -7.97 -9.34 -11.45
N VAL A 267 -8.38 -8.42 -10.57
CA VAL A 267 -8.54 -8.72 -9.14
C VAL A 267 -9.63 -9.77 -8.89
N ALA A 268 -10.76 -9.70 -9.60
CA ALA A 268 -11.85 -10.67 -9.46
C ALA A 268 -11.45 -12.05 -9.98
N GLU A 269 -10.76 -12.11 -11.10
CA GLU A 269 -10.37 -13.36 -11.75
C GLU A 269 -9.21 -14.08 -11.04
N LEU A 270 -8.25 -13.34 -10.51
CA LEU A 270 -7.06 -13.88 -9.85
C LEU A 270 -7.20 -13.96 -8.32
N GLY A 271 -8.19 -13.28 -7.75
CA GLY A 271 -8.45 -13.26 -6.30
C GLY A 271 -9.25 -14.45 -5.79
N THR A 272 -9.26 -15.58 -6.49
CA THR A 272 -9.87 -16.84 -6.06
C THR A 272 -8.85 -17.70 -5.31
N ARG A 273 -9.31 -18.65 -4.51
CA ARG A 273 -8.44 -19.58 -3.79
C ARG A 273 -7.57 -20.39 -4.76
N GLY A 274 -8.14 -20.97 -5.82
CA GLY A 274 -7.39 -21.75 -6.80
C GLY A 274 -6.29 -20.96 -7.49
N GLN A 275 -6.57 -19.70 -7.91
CA GLN A 275 -5.54 -18.83 -8.50
C GLN A 275 -4.48 -18.41 -7.47
N ALA A 276 -4.85 -18.21 -6.22
CA ALA A 276 -3.91 -17.92 -5.14
C ALA A 276 -2.96 -19.11 -4.89
N GLU A 277 -3.48 -20.35 -4.87
CA GLU A 277 -2.68 -21.58 -4.76
C GLU A 277 -1.77 -21.76 -5.99
N ALA A 278 -2.29 -21.56 -7.20
CA ALA A 278 -1.52 -21.63 -8.43
C ALA A 278 -0.38 -20.60 -8.48
N TYR A 279 -0.65 -19.37 -8.02
CA TYR A 279 0.39 -18.34 -7.89
C TYR A 279 1.43 -18.72 -6.83
N ALA A 280 1.02 -19.24 -5.67
CA ALA A 280 1.93 -19.64 -4.60
C ALA A 280 2.89 -20.76 -5.06
N ALA A 281 2.38 -21.75 -5.82
CA ALA A 281 3.21 -22.78 -6.45
C ALA A 281 4.26 -22.17 -7.40
N MET A 282 3.82 -21.27 -8.27
CA MET A 282 4.70 -20.59 -9.22
C MET A 282 5.72 -19.70 -8.52
N ALA A 283 5.33 -18.99 -7.47
CA ALA A 283 6.21 -18.13 -6.69
C ALA A 283 7.30 -18.97 -5.98
N ARG A 284 6.93 -20.10 -5.41
CA ARG A 284 7.87 -21.04 -4.80
C ARG A 284 8.87 -21.57 -5.81
N GLN A 285 8.40 -22.00 -7.00
CA GLN A 285 9.29 -22.46 -8.06
C GLN A 285 10.22 -21.33 -8.55
N SER A 286 9.70 -20.13 -8.78
CA SER A 286 10.51 -18.98 -9.18
C SER A 286 11.57 -18.63 -8.14
N GLN A 287 11.24 -18.71 -6.84
CA GLN A 287 12.19 -18.47 -5.77
C GLN A 287 13.33 -19.50 -5.77
N ILE A 288 13.03 -20.77 -6.04
CA ILE A 288 14.02 -21.84 -6.16
C ILE A 288 14.94 -21.61 -7.38
N ASP A 289 14.35 -21.27 -8.53
CA ASP A 289 15.06 -21.16 -9.80
C ASP A 289 15.87 -19.89 -9.94
N THR A 290 15.41 -18.78 -9.35
CA THR A 290 15.96 -17.44 -9.61
C THR A 290 16.35 -16.65 -8.35
N GLY A 291 15.87 -17.06 -7.18
CA GLY A 291 15.96 -16.28 -5.93
C GLY A 291 15.01 -15.10 -5.84
N TYR A 292 14.07 -14.94 -6.80
CA TYR A 292 13.12 -13.83 -6.87
C TYR A 292 11.68 -14.29 -7.12
N PRO A 293 10.67 -13.49 -6.74
CA PRO A 293 9.29 -13.76 -7.10
C PRO A 293 9.07 -13.70 -8.62
N PRO A 294 8.01 -14.35 -9.14
CA PRO A 294 7.71 -14.35 -10.58
C PRO A 294 7.38 -12.94 -11.10
N VAL A 295 7.84 -12.63 -12.29
CA VAL A 295 7.56 -11.38 -13.01
C VAL A 295 6.82 -11.71 -14.28
N PHE A 296 5.77 -10.95 -14.60
CA PHE A 296 4.90 -11.16 -15.76
C PHE A 296 4.99 -10.02 -16.76
N GLY A 297 4.95 -10.37 -18.04
CA GLY A 297 5.03 -9.46 -19.18
C GLY A 297 6.15 -9.80 -20.15
N ASP A 298 7.05 -8.86 -20.41
CA ASP A 298 8.26 -9.01 -21.22
C ASP A 298 9.45 -8.23 -20.63
N SER A 299 10.60 -8.27 -21.30
CA SER A 299 11.82 -7.58 -20.81
C SER A 299 11.72 -6.05 -20.75
N TRP A 300 10.71 -5.45 -21.39
CA TRP A 300 10.45 -4.00 -21.43
C TRP A 300 9.26 -3.60 -20.59
N THR A 301 8.56 -4.55 -19.99
CA THR A 301 7.41 -4.30 -19.13
C THR A 301 7.81 -3.44 -17.93
N GLN A 302 7.00 -2.42 -17.65
CA GLN A 302 7.15 -1.57 -16.48
C GLN A 302 6.29 -2.09 -15.32
N GLY A 303 6.94 -2.38 -14.20
CA GLY A 303 6.24 -2.76 -12.97
C GLY A 303 5.70 -1.53 -12.23
N LEU A 304 4.46 -1.64 -11.77
CA LEU A 304 3.82 -0.76 -10.80
C LEU A 304 3.32 -1.61 -9.65
N VAL A 305 3.67 -1.25 -8.42
CA VAL A 305 3.35 -2.03 -7.20
C VAL A 305 2.34 -1.29 -6.35
N PHE A 306 1.20 -1.91 -6.09
CA PHE A 306 0.13 -1.34 -5.28
C PHE A 306 -0.12 -2.17 -4.03
N SER A 307 -0.20 -1.50 -2.88
CA SER A 307 -0.62 -2.08 -1.62
C SER A 307 -1.75 -1.23 -1.04
N ASN A 308 -2.95 -1.79 -0.96
CA ASN A 308 -4.13 -1.06 -0.49
C ASN A 308 -4.53 -1.52 0.92
N TRP A 309 -4.30 -0.65 1.90
CA TRP A 309 -4.55 -0.91 3.32
C TRP A 309 -5.91 -0.38 3.81
N THR A 310 -6.78 0.06 2.91
CA THR A 310 -8.11 0.58 3.29
C THR A 310 -8.90 -0.44 4.11
N ARG A 311 -8.79 -1.74 3.79
CA ARG A 311 -9.43 -2.83 4.55
C ARG A 311 -8.73 -3.14 5.86
N ILE A 312 -7.43 -2.88 5.97
CA ILE A 312 -6.68 -3.01 7.22
C ILE A 312 -7.21 -2.01 8.25
N ASN A 313 -7.55 -0.80 7.79
CA ASN A 313 -8.20 0.25 8.59
C ASN A 313 -7.39 0.67 9.82
N TYR A 314 -6.16 1.09 9.61
CA TYR A 314 -5.28 1.58 10.68
C TYR A 314 -5.79 2.82 11.45
N PHE A 315 -6.85 3.46 10.97
CA PHE A 315 -7.51 4.58 11.66
C PHE A 315 -8.54 4.12 12.70
N GLU A 316 -8.80 2.81 12.81
CA GLU A 316 -9.80 2.24 13.71
C GLU A 316 -9.32 1.95 15.14
N PRO A 317 -8.05 1.53 15.40
CA PRO A 317 -7.61 1.21 16.76
C PRO A 317 -7.91 2.33 17.75
N ASP A 318 -8.42 1.96 18.92
CA ASP A 318 -8.92 2.89 19.94
C ASP A 318 -8.03 2.93 21.17
N PHE A 319 -7.15 3.90 21.22
CA PHE A 319 -6.24 4.19 22.33
C PHE A 319 -6.83 5.21 23.32
N SER A 320 -8.15 5.41 23.35
CA SER A 320 -8.79 6.38 24.25
C SER A 320 -8.53 6.10 25.71
N ALA A 321 -8.36 4.84 26.10
CA ALA A 321 -8.00 4.44 27.47
C ALA A 321 -6.60 4.94 27.92
N ALA A 322 -5.72 5.30 26.99
CA ALA A 322 -4.41 5.87 27.30
C ALA A 322 -4.42 7.41 27.40
N ILE A 323 -5.56 8.07 27.20
CA ILE A 323 -5.67 9.52 27.30
C ILE A 323 -5.75 9.94 28.76
N LEU A 324 -4.73 10.67 29.24
CA LEU A 324 -4.70 11.19 30.61
C LEU A 324 -5.60 12.43 30.80
N GLU A 325 -5.59 13.35 29.82
CA GLU A 325 -6.37 14.59 29.87
C GLU A 325 -6.94 14.92 28.49
N THR A 326 -8.17 15.42 28.48
CA THR A 326 -8.79 15.96 27.29
C THR A 326 -8.89 17.48 27.40
N THR A 327 -8.38 18.21 26.40
CA THR A 327 -8.56 19.67 26.33
C THR A 327 -10.02 20.01 25.98
N PRO A 328 -10.79 20.61 26.91
CA PRO A 328 -12.17 21.01 26.62
C PRO A 328 -12.24 22.03 25.45
N GLY A 329 -13.25 21.92 24.59
CA GLY A 329 -13.55 22.91 23.56
C GLY A 329 -12.75 22.82 22.26
N ARG A 330 -11.80 21.91 22.10
CA ARG A 330 -11.09 21.70 20.83
C ARG A 330 -12.04 21.04 19.83
N LYS A 331 -12.39 21.73 18.74
CA LYS A 331 -13.09 21.12 17.58
C LYS A 331 -12.17 20.11 16.93
N ARG A 332 -12.56 18.84 16.90
CA ARG A 332 -11.74 17.72 16.45
C ARG A 332 -12.14 17.19 15.07
N GLY A 333 -13.00 17.90 14.33
CA GLY A 333 -13.60 17.42 13.08
C GLY A 333 -14.33 16.08 13.31
N GLY A 334 -14.26 15.16 12.34
CA GLY A 334 -14.77 13.80 12.44
C GLY A 334 -13.90 12.83 13.27
N ASN A 335 -12.74 13.27 13.74
CA ASN A 335 -11.79 12.42 14.46
C ASN A 335 -12.17 12.24 15.93
N LYS A 336 -12.28 10.99 16.37
CA LYS A 336 -12.54 10.63 17.77
C LYS A 336 -11.24 10.69 18.60
N PRO A 337 -11.31 11.13 19.88
CA PRO A 337 -10.16 11.04 20.79
C PRO A 337 -9.60 9.62 20.87
N GLY A 338 -8.28 9.48 20.91
CA GLY A 338 -7.61 8.18 21.00
C GLY A 338 -7.53 7.41 19.69
N ARG A 339 -8.15 7.89 18.62
CA ARG A 339 -7.98 7.28 17.29
C ARG A 339 -6.91 7.97 16.47
N PRO A 340 -6.16 7.23 15.63
CA PRO A 340 -5.17 7.81 14.74
C PRO A 340 -5.82 8.86 13.82
N THR A 341 -5.16 10.00 13.66
CA THR A 341 -5.59 11.09 12.75
C THR A 341 -4.69 11.18 11.52
N TYR A 342 -3.53 10.59 11.59
CA TYR A 342 -2.54 10.50 10.53
C TYR A 342 -1.75 9.20 10.68
N ILE A 343 -1.41 8.59 9.56
CA ILE A 343 -0.59 7.38 9.50
C ILE A 343 0.50 7.59 8.45
N GLN A 344 1.71 7.19 8.79
CA GLN A 344 2.84 7.21 7.88
C GLN A 344 3.58 5.87 7.93
N MET A 345 3.99 5.42 6.77
CA MET A 345 4.91 4.30 6.62
C MET A 345 6.28 4.83 6.21
N LEU A 346 7.31 4.27 6.80
CA LEU A 346 8.69 4.42 6.37
C LEU A 346 9.32 3.04 6.23
N GLY A 347 9.94 2.76 5.10
CA GLY A 347 10.61 1.49 4.86
C GLY A 347 12.10 1.68 4.63
N PHE A 348 12.90 0.77 5.16
CA PHE A 348 14.33 0.68 4.89
C PHE A 348 14.56 -0.55 4.03
N TYR A 349 15.08 -0.35 2.81
CA TYR A 349 15.29 -1.40 1.83
C TYR A 349 16.73 -1.34 1.34
N LYS A 350 17.50 -2.38 1.64
CA LYS A 350 18.87 -2.52 1.13
C LYS A 350 18.85 -3.39 -0.12
N GLY A 351 19.37 -2.85 -1.22
CA GLY A 351 19.51 -3.58 -2.48
C GLY A 351 18.23 -3.78 -3.30
N MET A 352 17.08 -3.28 -2.84
CA MET A 352 15.82 -3.33 -3.59
C MET A 352 15.30 -1.92 -3.87
N SER A 353 14.87 -1.67 -5.11
CA SER A 353 14.23 -0.41 -5.47
C SER A 353 12.71 -0.53 -5.32
N LEU A 354 12.12 0.47 -4.66
CA LEU A 354 10.66 0.61 -4.53
C LEU A 354 10.07 1.61 -5.53
N ARG A 355 10.75 1.91 -6.59
CA ARG A 355 10.22 2.81 -7.63
C ARG A 355 8.89 2.31 -8.18
N ASN A 356 7.98 3.24 -8.37
CA ASN A 356 6.61 2.96 -8.80
C ASN A 356 5.83 2.10 -7.80
N SER A 357 6.07 2.34 -6.51
CA SER A 357 5.32 1.73 -5.41
C SER A 357 4.32 2.73 -4.83
N PHE A 358 3.11 2.24 -4.60
CA PHE A 358 1.96 3.03 -4.20
C PHE A 358 1.27 2.34 -3.03
N SER A 359 1.34 2.94 -1.84
CA SER A 359 0.61 2.45 -0.68
C SER A 359 -0.59 3.36 -0.40
N ILE A 360 -1.80 2.82 -0.50
CA ILE A 360 -3.03 3.47 -0.07
C ILE A 360 -3.17 3.16 1.41
N MET A 361 -2.75 4.08 2.29
CA MET A 361 -2.62 3.85 3.73
C MET A 361 -3.97 3.79 4.48
N GLY A 362 -5.06 4.21 3.83
CA GLY A 362 -6.39 4.13 4.39
C GLY A 362 -7.14 5.45 4.37
N LYS A 363 -8.28 5.48 5.10
CA LYS A 363 -9.16 6.65 5.26
C LYS A 363 -9.10 7.14 6.69
N ASP A 364 -8.89 8.45 6.87
CA ASP A 364 -9.02 9.07 8.19
C ASP A 364 -10.49 9.19 8.64
N GLY A 365 -10.73 9.73 9.83
CA GLY A 365 -12.07 9.88 10.40
C GLY A 365 -13.01 10.82 9.62
N GLU A 366 -12.48 11.59 8.66
CA GLU A 366 -13.23 12.46 7.74
C GLU A 366 -13.38 11.83 6.36
N GLY A 367 -12.81 10.62 6.15
CA GLY A 367 -12.87 9.87 4.91
C GLY A 367 -11.82 10.26 3.87
N ASN A 368 -10.85 11.12 4.21
CA ASN A 368 -9.77 11.48 3.31
C ASN A 368 -8.81 10.31 3.17
N TYR A 369 -8.33 10.06 1.95
CA TYR A 369 -7.32 9.06 1.68
C TYR A 369 -5.91 9.60 1.88
N TRP A 370 -5.07 8.77 2.48
CA TRP A 370 -3.64 9.01 2.64
C TRP A 370 -2.85 8.02 1.80
N LEU A 371 -1.99 8.56 0.93
CA LEU A 371 -1.22 7.76 -0.02
C LEU A 371 0.28 7.99 0.20
N ASN A 372 1.06 6.93 0.23
CA ASN A 372 2.52 7.01 0.14
C ASN A 372 2.94 6.55 -1.27
N VAL A 373 3.62 7.42 -2.00
CA VAL A 373 3.92 7.24 -3.43
C VAL A 373 5.40 7.41 -3.66
N ILE A 374 6.05 6.37 -4.18
CA ILE A 374 7.49 6.35 -4.48
C ILE A 374 7.69 6.31 -5.99
N LEU A 375 8.27 7.36 -6.54
CA LEU A 375 8.54 7.49 -7.97
C LEU A 375 10.04 7.65 -8.24
N PRO A 376 10.49 7.42 -9.49
CA PRO A 376 11.87 7.72 -9.88
C PRO A 376 12.20 9.20 -9.65
N LYS A 377 13.42 9.46 -9.18
CA LYS A 377 13.93 10.83 -8.92
C LYS A 377 13.65 11.77 -10.09
N GLY A 378 13.19 12.97 -9.77
CA GLY A 378 12.80 13.99 -10.72
C GLY A 378 11.41 13.79 -11.37
N ALA A 379 10.70 12.69 -11.07
CA ALA A 379 9.33 12.52 -11.56
C ALA A 379 8.38 13.56 -10.95
N TRP A 380 8.55 13.85 -9.66
CA TRP A 380 7.75 14.87 -8.96
C TRP A 380 7.93 16.26 -9.54
N GLY A 381 9.15 16.65 -9.91
CA GLY A 381 9.41 17.91 -10.61
C GLY A 381 8.69 18.00 -11.97
N ARG A 382 8.67 16.91 -12.73
CA ARG A 382 7.92 16.85 -14.01
C ARG A 382 6.41 16.88 -13.82
N ILE A 383 5.90 16.28 -12.75
CA ILE A 383 4.49 16.38 -12.38
C ILE A 383 4.16 17.83 -12.03
N ALA A 384 5.01 18.50 -11.24
CA ALA A 384 4.82 19.88 -10.82
C ALA A 384 4.86 20.89 -11.99
N SER A 385 5.69 20.64 -13.00
CA SER A 385 5.90 21.56 -14.11
C SER A 385 4.81 21.51 -15.20
N LYS A 386 3.90 20.52 -15.15
CA LYS A 386 2.81 20.43 -16.11
C LYS A 386 1.75 21.51 -15.85
N PRO A 387 1.21 22.15 -16.91
CA PRO A 387 0.10 23.07 -16.76
C PRO A 387 -1.08 22.39 -16.05
N GLN A 388 -1.69 23.06 -15.10
CA GLN A 388 -2.79 22.55 -14.27
C GLN A 388 -3.96 21.98 -15.10
N LYS A 389 -4.19 22.51 -16.31
CA LYS A 389 -5.17 22.02 -17.28
C LYS A 389 -4.84 20.63 -17.86
N SER A 390 -3.56 20.26 -17.98
CA SER A 390 -3.14 18.98 -18.59
C SER A 390 -3.17 17.79 -17.60
N LEU A 391 -3.25 18.09 -16.32
CA LEU A 391 -3.41 17.11 -15.24
C LEU A 391 -4.86 17.04 -14.74
N ASN A 392 -5.80 17.69 -15.44
CA ASN A 392 -7.18 17.85 -15.02
C ASN A 392 -7.28 18.32 -13.55
N SER A 393 -6.56 19.38 -13.21
CA SER A 393 -6.53 19.92 -11.85
C SER A 393 -6.11 18.92 -10.75
N LEU A 394 -5.33 17.91 -11.09
CA LEU A 394 -5.06 16.75 -10.23
C LEU A 394 -4.22 17.07 -8.98
N PHE A 395 -3.42 18.14 -8.98
CA PHE A 395 -2.58 18.48 -7.85
C PHE A 395 -2.43 19.99 -7.65
N VAL A 396 -2.57 20.44 -6.43
CA VAL A 396 -1.91 21.63 -5.93
C VAL A 396 -0.62 21.19 -5.26
N LEU A 397 0.53 21.49 -5.86
CA LEU A 397 1.83 21.24 -5.23
C LEU A 397 2.14 22.43 -4.31
N PRO A 398 2.62 22.19 -3.08
CA PRO A 398 3.17 23.24 -2.26
C PRO A 398 4.37 23.88 -2.98
N ASP A 399 4.54 25.20 -2.84
CA ASP A 399 5.71 25.93 -3.37
C ASP A 399 6.99 25.24 -2.86
N PRO A 400 7.89 24.78 -3.75
CA PRO A 400 9.12 24.10 -3.36
C PRO A 400 10.11 24.98 -2.60
N ARG A 401 9.81 26.26 -2.41
CA ARG A 401 10.67 27.19 -1.67
C ARG A 401 10.28 27.19 -0.19
N PRO A 402 11.15 26.74 0.73
CA PRO A 402 10.98 27.09 2.13
C PRO A 402 10.98 28.61 2.23
N LYS A 403 9.93 29.19 2.76
CA LYS A 403 10.01 30.56 3.25
C LYS A 403 11.03 30.52 4.39
N LEU A 404 12.22 31.08 4.09
CA LEU A 404 13.25 31.37 5.08
C LEU A 404 12.68 32.23 6.21
#